data_555eab7b49560572d2fee84c97dab875
#
_entry.id   555eab7b49560572d2fee84c97dab875
#
_cell.length_a   1.000
_cell.length_b   1.000
_cell.length_c   1.000
_cell.angle_alpha   90.00
_cell.angle_beta   90.00
_cell.angle_gamma   90.00
#
_symmetry.space_group_name_H-M   'P 1'
#
loop_
_entity.id
_entity.type
_entity.pdbx_description
1 polymer ?
#
loop_
_entity_poly.entity_id
_entity_poly.type
_entity_poly.pdbx_seq_one_letter_code
_entity_poly.pdbx_strand_id
1 'polypeptide(L)'
;MLEFQRAKTVLLKLLVAFALLFGAVQGFRLLLLPALQTLFTADAALTSVIRRCGILACALFAYWAYVRGFEKRPVRELRPAPLAITAGALFGAASIALCMLVLFALGAYVATADRGWQGGLAGVAALILIAALLEEIAYRGLLFGILERAWGTLPAMWLQSLVFSAMHLANAEDRASTVELLTTAVSGVLLGALWTMVYVYTRNLWVVTAHHAAWNFTIILAGVPLSGLDDWRPLAPLASEYRGSHWLTGGVFGPEDALLTMALVAACVIAMMRAGAQSATIENGVSVIFPRGRWVENAGENPRGPASPRIAL
;
A
#
# COMPACT_ATOMS: atom_id res chain seq x y z
N MET A 1 -11.17 31.09 9.09
CA MET A 1 -12.28 30.35 9.74
C MET A 1 -12.66 29.08 8.98
N LEU A 2 -12.88 29.13 7.67
CA LEU A 2 -13.24 27.94 6.84
C LEU A 2 -12.19 26.81 6.88
N GLU A 3 -10.90 27.12 6.72
CA GLU A 3 -9.82 26.12 6.76
C GLU A 3 -9.71 25.44 8.13
N PHE A 4 -9.92 26.16 9.21
CA PHE A 4 -9.92 25.59 10.56
C PHE A 4 -11.08 24.61 10.79
N GLN A 5 -12.27 24.92 10.27
CA GLN A 5 -13.42 24.00 10.32
C GLN A 5 -13.18 22.77 9.45
N ARG A 6 -12.55 22.93 8.26
CA ARG A 6 -12.17 21.82 7.40
C ARG A 6 -11.18 20.88 8.10
N ALA A 7 -10.13 21.43 8.73
CA ALA A 7 -9.15 20.65 9.47
C ALA A 7 -9.78 19.88 10.66
N LYS A 8 -10.70 20.50 11.41
CA LYS A 8 -11.44 19.80 12.49
C LYS A 8 -12.27 18.64 11.95
N THR A 9 -12.95 18.84 10.81
CA THR A 9 -13.76 17.79 10.17
C THR A 9 -12.88 16.64 9.70
N VAL A 10 -11.72 16.92 9.12
CA VAL A 10 -10.74 15.91 8.70
C VAL A 10 -10.25 15.12 9.91
N LEU A 11 -9.85 15.80 10.99
CA LEU A 11 -9.39 15.15 12.22
C LEU A 11 -10.46 14.21 12.80
N LEU A 12 -11.71 14.68 12.91
CA LEU A 12 -12.81 13.83 13.39
C LEU A 12 -13.02 12.60 12.50
N LYS A 13 -13.01 12.76 11.18
CA LYS A 13 -13.13 11.64 10.23
C LYS A 13 -12.01 10.63 10.40
N LEU A 14 -10.77 11.09 10.54
CA LEU A 14 -9.61 10.23 10.77
C LEU A 14 -9.74 9.48 12.10
N LEU A 15 -10.08 10.19 13.19
CA LEU A 15 -10.27 9.56 14.50
C LEU A 15 -11.33 8.45 14.44
N VAL A 16 -12.50 8.73 13.85
CA VAL A 16 -13.59 7.74 13.73
C VAL A 16 -13.15 6.56 12.85
N ALA A 17 -12.52 6.83 11.69
CA ALA A 17 -12.09 5.79 10.75
C ALA A 17 -11.06 4.84 11.39
N PHE A 18 -10.02 5.39 12.01
CA PHE A 18 -8.97 4.59 12.64
C PHE A 18 -9.43 3.93 13.94
N ALA A 19 -10.32 4.56 14.72
CA ALA A 19 -10.94 3.93 15.89
C ALA A 19 -11.78 2.71 15.49
N LEU A 20 -12.55 2.79 14.41
CA LEU A 20 -13.30 1.66 13.88
C LEU A 20 -12.39 0.54 13.38
N LEU A 21 -11.37 0.89 12.57
CA LEU A 21 -10.43 -0.09 12.03
C LEU A 21 -9.65 -0.79 13.15
N PHE A 22 -9.02 -0.01 14.03
CA PHE A 22 -8.24 -0.54 15.14
C PHE A 22 -9.12 -1.31 16.13
N GLY A 23 -10.28 -0.75 16.49
CA GLY A 23 -11.24 -1.39 17.42
C GLY A 23 -11.75 -2.73 16.89
N ALA A 24 -12.10 -2.82 15.59
CA ALA A 24 -12.55 -4.06 14.99
C ALA A 24 -11.45 -5.14 14.97
N VAL A 25 -10.24 -4.77 14.56
CA VAL A 25 -9.11 -5.71 14.50
C VAL A 25 -8.68 -6.16 15.91
N GLN A 26 -8.56 -5.24 16.87
CA GLN A 26 -8.17 -5.61 18.23
C GLN A 26 -9.29 -6.31 18.98
N GLY A 27 -10.55 -5.91 18.79
CA GLY A 27 -11.71 -6.61 19.33
C GLY A 27 -11.76 -8.07 18.86
N PHE A 28 -11.49 -8.31 17.57
CA PHE A 28 -11.35 -9.68 17.06
C PHE A 28 -10.18 -10.41 17.73
N ARG A 29 -8.99 -9.80 17.76
CA ARG A 29 -7.78 -10.46 18.31
C ARG A 29 -7.86 -10.78 19.80
N LEU A 30 -8.46 -9.89 20.59
CA LEU A 30 -8.47 -9.98 22.05
C LEU A 30 -9.70 -10.72 22.59
N LEU A 31 -10.82 -10.69 21.88
CA LEU A 31 -12.09 -11.25 22.35
C LEU A 31 -12.55 -12.45 21.52
N LEU A 32 -12.68 -12.30 20.21
CA LEU A 32 -13.26 -13.35 19.36
C LEU A 32 -12.26 -14.47 19.06
N LEU A 33 -11.00 -14.16 18.78
CA LEU A 33 -10.01 -15.17 18.43
C LEU A 33 -9.80 -16.20 19.57
N PRO A 34 -9.62 -15.82 20.85
CA PRO A 34 -9.49 -16.79 21.95
C PRO A 34 -10.75 -17.65 22.11
N ALA A 35 -11.93 -17.05 21.97
CA ALA A 35 -13.20 -17.79 22.04
C ALA A 35 -13.32 -18.83 20.91
N LEU A 36 -12.96 -18.45 19.67
CA LEU A 36 -12.96 -19.36 18.52
C LEU A 36 -11.93 -20.47 18.68
N GLN A 37 -10.74 -20.17 19.21
CA GLN A 37 -9.72 -21.18 19.51
C GLN A 37 -10.22 -22.24 20.47
N THR A 38 -10.91 -21.82 21.54
CA THR A 38 -11.49 -22.72 22.53
C THR A 38 -12.65 -23.54 21.94
N LEU A 39 -13.56 -22.86 21.20
CA LEU A 39 -14.75 -23.50 20.63
C LEU A 39 -14.40 -24.59 19.59
N PHE A 40 -13.40 -24.32 18.74
CA PHE A 40 -12.98 -25.23 17.67
C PHE A 40 -11.83 -26.16 18.07
N THR A 41 -11.36 -26.12 19.33
CA THR A 41 -10.17 -26.88 19.78
C THR A 41 -9.01 -26.74 18.78
N ALA A 42 -8.79 -25.50 18.31
CA ALA A 42 -7.95 -25.21 17.17
C ALA A 42 -6.46 -25.42 17.50
N ASP A 43 -5.78 -26.20 16.68
CA ASP A 43 -4.33 -26.29 16.68
C ASP A 43 -3.65 -24.99 16.19
N ALA A 44 -2.32 -24.97 16.17
CA ALA A 44 -1.57 -23.77 15.75
C ALA A 44 -1.82 -23.39 14.29
N ALA A 45 -2.03 -24.38 13.40
CA ALA A 45 -2.27 -24.13 11.97
C ALA A 45 -3.66 -23.53 11.75
N LEU A 46 -4.70 -24.15 12.32
CA LEU A 46 -6.07 -23.64 12.25
C LEU A 46 -6.19 -22.28 12.91
N THR A 47 -5.58 -22.08 14.08
CA THR A 47 -5.49 -20.78 14.76
C THR A 47 -4.90 -19.70 13.84
N SER A 48 -3.82 -20.03 13.12
CA SER A 48 -3.19 -19.08 12.19
C SER A 48 -4.12 -18.70 11.05
N VAL A 49 -4.88 -19.64 10.49
CA VAL A 49 -5.88 -19.38 9.45
C VAL A 49 -7.01 -18.52 9.99
N ILE A 50 -7.62 -18.90 11.13
CA ILE A 50 -8.70 -18.14 11.77
C ILE A 50 -8.26 -16.70 12.04
N ARG A 51 -7.06 -16.53 12.60
CA ARG A 51 -6.50 -15.20 12.89
C ARG A 51 -6.37 -14.35 11.64
N ARG A 52 -5.79 -14.88 10.55
CA ARG A 52 -5.57 -14.17 9.31
C ARG A 52 -6.89 -13.78 8.63
N CYS A 53 -7.78 -14.76 8.46
CA CYS A 53 -9.10 -14.51 7.86
C CYS A 53 -9.95 -13.55 8.69
N GLY A 54 -9.91 -13.67 10.01
CA GLY A 54 -10.66 -12.82 10.92
C GLY A 54 -10.17 -11.37 10.93
N ILE A 55 -8.85 -11.14 10.97
CA ILE A 55 -8.28 -9.80 10.85
C ILE A 55 -8.71 -9.16 9.53
N LEU A 56 -8.59 -9.90 8.41
CA LEU A 56 -8.99 -9.44 7.09
C LEU A 56 -10.48 -9.07 7.04
N ALA A 57 -11.34 -9.97 7.52
CA ALA A 57 -12.79 -9.75 7.54
C ALA A 57 -13.16 -8.53 8.39
N CYS A 58 -12.56 -8.39 9.58
CA CYS A 58 -12.80 -7.24 10.47
C CYS A 58 -12.31 -5.92 9.86
N ALA A 59 -11.16 -5.91 9.19
CA ALA A 59 -10.66 -4.70 8.53
C ALA A 59 -11.56 -4.27 7.36
N LEU A 60 -11.97 -5.21 6.51
CA LEU A 60 -12.90 -4.95 5.40
C LEU A 60 -14.26 -4.49 5.90
N PHE A 61 -14.77 -5.11 6.97
CA PHE A 61 -16.03 -4.73 7.59
C PHE A 61 -15.94 -3.32 8.21
N ALA A 62 -14.88 -3.01 8.95
CA ALA A 62 -14.67 -1.69 9.56
C ALA A 62 -14.58 -0.59 8.47
N TYR A 63 -13.84 -0.85 7.40
CA TYR A 63 -13.78 0.04 6.25
C TYR A 63 -15.16 0.24 5.60
N TRP A 64 -15.87 -0.85 5.32
CA TRP A 64 -17.22 -0.80 4.78
C TRP A 64 -18.18 -0.03 5.69
N ALA A 65 -18.16 -0.30 7.00
CA ALA A 65 -19.00 0.36 8.00
C ALA A 65 -18.70 1.87 8.07
N TYR A 66 -17.42 2.26 8.05
CA TYR A 66 -17.03 3.67 7.98
C TYR A 66 -17.57 4.34 6.72
N VAL A 67 -17.35 3.77 5.54
CA VAL A 67 -17.75 4.37 4.27
C VAL A 67 -19.28 4.43 4.13
N ARG A 68 -20.00 3.35 4.48
CA ARG A 68 -21.47 3.29 4.36
C ARG A 68 -22.17 4.04 5.47
N GLY A 69 -21.71 3.88 6.71
CA GLY A 69 -22.35 4.43 7.89
C GLY A 69 -22.02 5.90 8.13
N PHE A 70 -20.72 6.24 8.08
CA PHE A 70 -20.27 7.58 8.40
C PHE A 70 -20.14 8.50 7.17
N GLU A 71 -19.54 8.04 6.06
CA GLU A 71 -19.44 8.82 4.82
C GLU A 71 -20.74 8.78 3.98
N LYS A 72 -21.64 7.83 4.23
CA LYS A 72 -22.92 7.66 3.55
C LYS A 72 -22.79 7.54 2.03
N ARG A 73 -21.73 6.92 1.53
CA ARG A 73 -21.47 6.70 0.10
C ARG A 73 -21.34 5.21 -0.24
N PRO A 74 -21.48 4.83 -1.52
CA PRO A 74 -21.21 3.47 -1.96
C PRO A 74 -19.68 3.15 -1.88
N VAL A 75 -19.36 1.88 -1.52
CA VAL A 75 -17.97 1.38 -1.43
C VAL A 75 -17.55 0.86 -2.80
N ARG A 76 -17.22 1.75 -3.73
CA ARG A 76 -16.89 1.39 -5.11
C ARG A 76 -15.48 0.83 -5.27
N GLU A 77 -14.58 1.22 -4.39
CA GLU A 77 -13.16 0.85 -4.38
C GLU A 77 -12.90 -0.63 -4.01
N LEU A 78 -13.92 -1.34 -3.50
CA LEU A 78 -13.87 -2.79 -3.23
C LEU A 78 -14.56 -3.63 -4.33
N ARG A 79 -14.91 -3.05 -5.48
CA ARG A 79 -15.50 -3.82 -6.58
C ARG A 79 -14.51 -4.81 -7.16
N PRO A 80 -14.93 -6.05 -7.43
CA PRO A 80 -14.08 -7.03 -8.10
C PRO A 80 -13.66 -6.54 -9.49
N ALA A 81 -12.36 -6.66 -9.80
CA ALA A 81 -11.78 -6.29 -11.09
C ALA A 81 -10.65 -7.27 -11.44
N PRO A 82 -10.95 -8.57 -11.70
CA PRO A 82 -9.94 -9.62 -11.75
C PRO A 82 -8.83 -9.34 -12.77
N LEU A 83 -9.14 -8.87 -13.95
CA LEU A 83 -8.13 -8.54 -14.97
C LEU A 83 -7.21 -7.40 -14.50
N ALA A 84 -7.77 -6.34 -13.91
CA ALA A 84 -6.99 -5.22 -13.40
C ALA A 84 -6.15 -5.62 -12.18
N ILE A 85 -6.68 -6.49 -11.31
CA ILE A 85 -5.96 -7.06 -10.15
C ILE A 85 -4.75 -7.86 -10.63
N THR A 86 -4.94 -8.77 -11.61
CA THR A 86 -3.85 -9.55 -12.20
C THR A 86 -2.81 -8.64 -12.87
N ALA A 87 -3.25 -7.66 -13.64
CA ALA A 87 -2.34 -6.68 -14.26
C ALA A 87 -1.56 -5.88 -13.20
N GLY A 88 -2.21 -5.47 -12.12
CA GLY A 88 -1.57 -4.79 -10.99
C GLY A 88 -0.49 -5.66 -10.35
N ALA A 89 -0.79 -6.93 -10.05
CA ALA A 89 0.18 -7.88 -9.50
C ALA A 89 1.39 -8.08 -10.43
N LEU A 90 1.14 -8.32 -11.71
CA LEU A 90 2.20 -8.51 -12.71
C LEU A 90 3.07 -7.26 -12.83
N PHE A 91 2.47 -6.07 -12.85
CA PHE A 91 3.22 -4.82 -12.95
C PHE A 91 4.07 -4.57 -11.69
N GLY A 92 3.51 -4.81 -10.50
CA GLY A 92 4.24 -4.69 -9.23
C GLY A 92 5.44 -5.65 -9.18
N ALA A 93 5.21 -6.93 -9.47
CA ALA A 93 6.27 -7.93 -9.51
C ALA A 93 7.34 -7.59 -10.56
N ALA A 94 6.96 -7.25 -11.79
CA ALA A 94 7.88 -6.94 -12.87
C ALA A 94 8.74 -5.71 -12.59
N SER A 95 8.16 -4.66 -11.99
CA SER A 95 8.89 -3.43 -11.68
C SER A 95 10.03 -3.65 -10.71
N ILE A 96 9.78 -4.34 -9.59
CA ILE A 96 10.84 -4.64 -8.63
C ILE A 96 11.79 -5.74 -9.12
N ALA A 97 11.27 -6.75 -9.85
CA ALA A 97 12.11 -7.80 -10.44
C ALA A 97 13.15 -7.20 -11.39
N LEU A 98 12.77 -6.21 -12.19
CA LEU A 98 13.72 -5.51 -13.07
C LEU A 98 14.83 -4.84 -12.25
N CYS A 99 14.51 -4.13 -11.18
CA CYS A 99 15.51 -3.55 -10.28
C CYS A 99 16.41 -4.64 -9.67
N MET A 100 15.80 -5.70 -9.15
CA MET A 100 16.52 -6.82 -8.55
C MET A 100 17.48 -7.49 -9.55
N LEU A 101 17.03 -7.75 -10.78
CA LEU A 101 17.89 -8.31 -11.83
C LEU A 101 19.13 -7.44 -12.10
N VAL A 102 18.95 -6.12 -12.18
CA VAL A 102 20.06 -5.18 -12.34
C VAL A 102 20.99 -5.21 -11.12
N LEU A 103 20.45 -5.20 -9.90
CA LEU A 103 21.23 -5.25 -8.66
C LEU A 103 22.02 -6.57 -8.53
N PHE A 104 21.47 -7.70 -8.93
CA PHE A 104 22.19 -8.98 -9.01
C PHE A 104 23.27 -8.94 -10.10
N ALA A 105 22.96 -8.40 -11.28
CA ALA A 105 23.95 -8.28 -12.37
C ALA A 105 25.13 -7.36 -12.01
N LEU A 106 24.90 -6.33 -11.20
CA LEU A 106 25.95 -5.45 -10.68
C LEU A 106 26.70 -6.05 -9.49
N GLY A 107 26.33 -7.23 -8.99
CA GLY A 107 26.92 -7.88 -7.83
C GLY A 107 26.58 -7.20 -6.49
N ALA A 108 25.60 -6.31 -6.47
CA ALA A 108 25.08 -5.72 -5.22
C ALA A 108 24.39 -6.79 -4.36
N TYR A 109 23.70 -7.72 -5.00
CA TYR A 109 23.18 -8.94 -4.40
C TYR A 109 23.84 -10.16 -5.04
N VAL A 110 24.14 -11.16 -4.22
CA VAL A 110 24.75 -12.41 -4.64
C VAL A 110 23.98 -13.56 -4.06
N ALA A 111 23.40 -14.40 -4.92
CA ALA A 111 22.80 -15.65 -4.49
C ALA A 111 23.87 -16.60 -3.98
N THR A 112 23.77 -17.04 -2.74
CA THR A 112 24.74 -17.94 -2.09
C THR A 112 24.27 -19.38 -2.06
N ALA A 113 22.94 -19.63 -2.14
CA ALA A 113 22.38 -20.96 -2.27
C ALA A 113 21.00 -20.90 -2.95
N ASP A 114 20.67 -21.96 -3.68
CA ASP A 114 19.32 -22.27 -4.10
C ASP A 114 18.74 -23.28 -3.10
N ARG A 115 17.72 -22.85 -2.35
CA ARG A 115 17.04 -23.70 -1.35
C ARG A 115 15.80 -24.39 -1.95
N GLY A 116 15.44 -24.01 -3.17
CA GLY A 116 14.20 -24.43 -3.79
C GLY A 116 12.94 -23.93 -3.06
N TRP A 117 11.80 -24.43 -3.47
CA TRP A 117 10.52 -24.02 -2.91
C TRP A 117 10.32 -24.58 -1.48
N GLN A 118 10.22 -23.70 -0.49
CA GLN A 118 10.02 -24.05 0.90
C GLN A 118 8.52 -24.13 1.25
N GLY A 119 8.11 -25.15 2.01
CA GLY A 119 6.70 -25.39 2.35
C GLY A 119 6.03 -24.25 3.12
N GLY A 120 6.80 -23.43 3.88
CA GLY A 120 6.30 -22.25 4.60
C GLY A 120 5.99 -21.04 3.71
N LEU A 121 6.47 -21.01 2.46
CA LEU A 121 6.42 -19.83 1.60
C LEU A 121 4.98 -19.40 1.23
N ALA A 122 4.06 -20.37 1.08
CA ALA A 122 2.64 -20.07 0.86
C ALA A 122 2.03 -19.30 2.06
N GLY A 123 2.45 -19.64 3.28
CA GLY A 123 2.07 -18.91 4.50
C GLY A 123 2.60 -17.49 4.53
N VAL A 124 3.82 -17.28 4.05
CA VAL A 124 4.44 -15.95 3.90
C VAL A 124 3.68 -15.14 2.84
N ALA A 125 3.37 -15.71 1.68
CA ALA A 125 2.59 -15.04 0.64
C ALA A 125 1.22 -14.56 1.15
N ALA A 126 0.52 -15.41 1.91
CA ALA A 126 -0.76 -15.04 2.53
C ALA A 126 -0.60 -13.91 3.55
N LEU A 127 0.48 -13.94 4.36
CA LEU A 127 0.77 -12.88 5.34
C LEU A 127 1.05 -11.56 4.64
N ILE A 128 1.89 -11.55 3.61
CA ILE A 128 2.22 -10.35 2.81
C ILE A 128 0.98 -9.76 2.15
N LEU A 129 0.11 -10.61 1.58
CA LEU A 129 -1.14 -10.14 0.99
C LEU A 129 -2.05 -9.46 2.01
N ILE A 130 -2.16 -10.04 3.22
CA ILE A 130 -2.98 -9.47 4.30
C ILE A 130 -2.37 -8.17 4.82
N ALA A 131 -1.05 -8.14 5.04
CA ALA A 131 -0.34 -6.93 5.47
C ALA A 131 -0.53 -5.80 4.45
N ALA A 132 -0.28 -6.06 3.16
CA ALA A 132 -0.49 -5.09 2.10
C ALA A 132 -1.95 -4.59 2.07
N LEU A 133 -2.95 -5.47 2.19
CA LEU A 133 -4.36 -5.04 2.20
C LEU A 133 -4.70 -4.16 3.41
N LEU A 134 -4.20 -4.49 4.60
CA LEU A 134 -4.39 -3.67 5.79
C LEU A 134 -3.79 -2.27 5.62
N GLU A 135 -2.59 -2.21 5.06
CA GLU A 135 -1.93 -0.95 4.75
C GLU A 135 -2.69 -0.16 3.68
N GLU A 136 -3.13 -0.81 2.59
CA GLU A 136 -3.88 -0.10 1.55
C GLU A 136 -5.24 0.41 2.05
N ILE A 137 -5.93 -0.34 2.92
CA ILE A 137 -7.14 0.14 3.60
C ILE A 137 -6.82 1.37 4.45
N ALA A 138 -5.77 1.31 5.27
CA ALA A 138 -5.42 2.39 6.19
C ALA A 138 -4.94 3.65 5.43
N TYR A 139 -3.99 3.47 4.51
CA TYR A 139 -3.34 4.60 3.86
C TYR A 139 -4.12 5.12 2.65
N ARG A 140 -4.64 4.25 1.75
CA ARG A 140 -5.33 4.69 0.52
C ARG A 140 -6.82 4.78 0.70
N GLY A 141 -7.42 3.80 1.36
CA GLY A 141 -8.85 3.79 1.64
C GLY A 141 -9.28 4.90 2.60
N LEU A 142 -8.63 4.98 3.76
CA LEU A 142 -9.00 5.91 4.82
C LEU A 142 -8.21 7.22 4.76
N LEU A 143 -6.91 7.20 5.05
CA LEU A 143 -6.10 8.42 5.20
C LEU A 143 -6.14 9.27 3.93
N PHE A 144 -5.65 8.73 2.80
CA PHE A 144 -5.65 9.44 1.52
C PHE A 144 -7.07 9.84 1.11
N GLY A 145 -8.05 8.92 1.18
CA GLY A 145 -9.42 9.21 0.77
C GLY A 145 -10.07 10.36 1.56
N ILE A 146 -9.81 10.46 2.88
CA ILE A 146 -10.29 11.57 3.71
C ILE A 146 -9.59 12.87 3.35
N LEU A 147 -8.25 12.82 3.19
CA LEU A 147 -7.43 13.99 2.86
C LEU A 147 -7.72 14.50 1.45
N GLU A 148 -7.90 13.61 0.46
CA GLU A 148 -8.18 13.98 -0.93
C GLU A 148 -9.48 14.78 -1.06
N ARG A 149 -10.53 14.37 -0.36
CA ARG A 149 -11.80 15.12 -0.34
C ARG A 149 -11.69 16.49 0.34
N ALA A 150 -10.69 16.69 1.19
CA ALA A 150 -10.50 17.95 1.86
C ALA A 150 -9.56 18.89 1.11
N TRP A 151 -8.45 18.36 0.56
CA TRP A 151 -7.36 19.17 0.03
C TRP A 151 -6.93 18.81 -1.40
N GLY A 152 -7.61 17.84 -2.03
CA GLY A 152 -7.28 17.38 -3.38
C GLY A 152 -6.20 16.31 -3.42
N THR A 153 -5.97 15.76 -4.61
CA THR A 153 -5.16 14.55 -4.81
C THR A 153 -3.69 14.75 -4.42
N LEU A 154 -3.04 15.81 -4.90
CA LEU A 154 -1.59 15.97 -4.70
C LEU A 154 -1.22 16.26 -3.24
N PRO A 155 -1.87 17.21 -2.53
CA PRO A 155 -1.60 17.40 -1.10
C PRO A 155 -1.87 16.13 -0.27
N ALA A 156 -2.97 15.44 -0.56
CA ALA A 156 -3.33 14.21 0.14
C ALA A 156 -2.30 13.09 -0.10
N MET A 157 -1.82 12.95 -1.34
CA MET A 157 -0.78 11.99 -1.70
C MET A 157 0.49 12.22 -0.88
N TRP A 158 1.00 13.43 -0.84
CA TRP A 158 2.24 13.73 -0.13
C TRP A 158 2.08 13.59 1.39
N LEU A 159 0.98 14.08 1.96
CA LEU A 159 0.73 13.97 3.40
C LEU A 159 0.62 12.50 3.86
N GLN A 160 -0.15 11.67 3.14
CA GLN A 160 -0.22 10.26 3.50
C GLN A 160 1.10 9.53 3.28
N SER A 161 1.89 9.90 2.25
CA SER A 161 3.20 9.29 1.99
C SER A 161 4.22 9.60 3.09
N LEU A 162 4.17 10.79 3.67
CA LEU A 162 4.98 11.13 4.84
C LEU A 162 4.61 10.27 6.06
N VAL A 163 3.31 10.05 6.30
CA VAL A 163 2.85 9.17 7.40
C VAL A 163 3.27 7.72 7.13
N PHE A 164 3.09 7.24 5.89
CA PHE A 164 3.52 5.90 5.47
C PHE A 164 5.01 5.69 5.73
N SER A 165 5.84 6.62 5.28
CA SER A 165 7.30 6.59 5.47
C SER A 165 7.68 6.58 6.96
N ALA A 166 7.09 7.48 7.76
CA ALA A 166 7.38 7.56 9.19
C ALA A 166 7.10 6.25 9.95
N MET A 167 6.05 5.53 9.56
CA MET A 167 5.73 4.23 10.17
C MET A 167 6.72 3.12 9.82
N HIS A 168 7.37 3.20 8.65
CA HIS A 168 8.36 2.20 8.20
C HIS A 168 9.74 2.39 8.85
N LEU A 169 10.06 3.60 9.33
CA LEU A 169 11.33 3.85 10.03
C LEU A 169 11.51 2.97 11.29
N ALA A 170 10.40 2.59 11.94
CA ALA A 170 10.43 1.74 13.12
C ALA A 170 10.88 0.28 12.85
N ASN A 171 10.89 -0.18 11.59
CA ASN A 171 11.18 -1.57 11.28
C ASN A 171 12.64 -1.98 11.52
N ALA A 172 13.58 -1.03 11.53
CA ALA A 172 15.00 -1.31 11.68
C ALA A 172 15.76 -0.24 12.51
N GLU A 173 15.04 0.47 13.39
CA GLU A 173 15.61 1.60 14.15
C GLU A 173 16.88 1.25 14.93
N ASP A 174 16.94 0.04 15.51
CA ASP A 174 18.09 -0.42 16.30
C ASP A 174 19.29 -0.90 15.45
N ARG A 175 19.12 -1.05 14.13
CA ARG A 175 20.11 -1.66 13.23
C ARG A 175 20.61 -0.72 12.15
N ALA A 176 19.83 0.31 11.84
CA ALA A 176 20.13 1.24 10.75
C ALA A 176 21.00 2.40 11.20
N SER A 177 21.93 2.81 10.35
CA SER A 177 22.65 4.07 10.51
C SER A 177 21.72 5.26 10.23
N THR A 178 22.09 6.45 10.71
CA THR A 178 21.35 7.69 10.41
C THR A 178 21.15 7.90 8.91
N VAL A 179 22.14 7.56 8.10
CA VAL A 179 22.05 7.71 6.64
C VAL A 179 21.03 6.74 6.04
N GLU A 180 21.00 5.50 6.49
CA GLU A 180 20.01 4.52 6.08
C GLU A 180 18.60 4.96 6.48
N LEU A 181 18.39 5.46 7.72
CA LEU A 181 17.10 6.00 8.14
C LEU A 181 16.63 7.17 7.26
N LEU A 182 17.54 8.09 6.89
CA LEU A 182 17.22 9.19 5.98
C LEU A 182 16.88 8.67 4.56
N THR A 183 17.59 7.67 4.08
CA THR A 183 17.31 7.03 2.78
C THR A 183 15.95 6.37 2.81
N THR A 184 15.64 5.60 3.87
CA THR A 184 14.32 4.98 4.07
C THR A 184 13.21 6.00 4.18
N ALA A 185 13.46 7.15 4.83
CA ALA A 185 12.48 8.23 4.87
C ALA A 185 12.11 8.71 3.46
N VAL A 186 13.09 8.84 2.56
CA VAL A 186 12.85 9.26 1.17
C VAL A 186 12.20 8.14 0.35
N SER A 187 12.71 6.92 0.42
CA SER A 187 12.15 5.77 -0.31
C SER A 187 10.73 5.48 0.12
N GLY A 188 10.43 5.54 1.42
CA GLY A 188 9.09 5.36 1.96
C GLY A 188 8.09 6.43 1.45
N VAL A 189 8.52 7.70 1.32
CA VAL A 189 7.69 8.74 0.69
C VAL A 189 7.45 8.44 -0.77
N LEU A 190 8.45 8.01 -1.51
CA LEU A 190 8.34 7.67 -2.93
C LEU A 190 7.42 6.46 -3.17
N LEU A 191 7.57 5.39 -2.38
CA LEU A 191 6.72 4.20 -2.44
C LEU A 191 5.28 4.54 -2.01
N GLY A 192 5.13 5.32 -0.96
CA GLY A 192 3.83 5.86 -0.55
C GLY A 192 3.13 6.59 -1.68
N ALA A 193 3.86 7.45 -2.41
CA ALA A 193 3.34 8.17 -3.57
C ALA A 193 3.04 7.23 -4.75
N LEU A 194 3.91 6.25 -5.05
CA LEU A 194 3.69 5.27 -6.12
C LEU A 194 2.36 4.51 -5.93
N TRP A 195 2.18 3.87 -4.78
CA TRP A 195 0.96 3.11 -4.52
C TRP A 195 -0.28 4.01 -4.43
N THR A 196 -0.12 5.26 -3.97
CA THR A 196 -1.22 6.23 -4.04
C THR A 196 -1.59 6.55 -5.49
N MET A 197 -0.61 6.75 -6.38
CA MET A 197 -0.89 6.99 -7.79
C MET A 197 -1.51 5.75 -8.47
N VAL A 198 -1.07 4.53 -8.15
CA VAL A 198 -1.73 3.29 -8.61
C VAL A 198 -3.21 3.30 -8.17
N TYR A 199 -3.49 3.64 -6.91
CA TYR A 199 -4.86 3.77 -6.41
C TYR A 199 -5.64 4.90 -7.11
N VAL A 200 -5.04 6.06 -7.31
CA VAL A 200 -5.67 7.21 -8.02
C VAL A 200 -6.11 6.79 -9.43
N TYR A 201 -5.27 6.05 -10.15
CA TYR A 201 -5.57 5.61 -11.51
C TYR A 201 -6.58 4.47 -11.61
N THR A 202 -6.68 3.64 -10.59
CA THR A 202 -7.55 2.46 -10.60
C THR A 202 -8.80 2.63 -9.78
N ARG A 203 -8.75 3.50 -8.77
CA ARG A 203 -9.80 3.68 -7.74
C ARG A 203 -10.27 2.35 -7.16
N ASN A 204 -9.34 1.40 -7.03
CA ASN A 204 -9.63 0.04 -6.61
C ASN A 204 -8.56 -0.44 -5.62
N LEU A 205 -8.99 -0.76 -4.39
CA LEU A 205 -8.10 -1.20 -3.33
C LEU A 205 -7.48 -2.58 -3.62
N TRP A 206 -8.19 -3.47 -4.32
CA TRP A 206 -7.65 -4.78 -4.67
C TRP A 206 -6.50 -4.70 -5.66
N VAL A 207 -6.57 -3.74 -6.60
CA VAL A 207 -5.51 -3.55 -7.62
C VAL A 207 -4.23 -3.04 -6.97
N VAL A 208 -4.33 -2.01 -6.11
CA VAL A 208 -3.15 -1.48 -5.44
C VAL A 208 -2.60 -2.49 -4.43
N THR A 209 -3.44 -3.22 -3.71
CA THR A 209 -3.03 -4.32 -2.83
C THR A 209 -2.27 -5.40 -3.59
N ALA A 210 -2.77 -5.82 -4.74
CA ALA A 210 -2.12 -6.84 -5.57
C ALA A 210 -0.76 -6.38 -6.10
N HIS A 211 -0.66 -5.12 -6.52
CA HIS A 211 0.61 -4.50 -6.93
C HIS A 211 1.61 -4.49 -5.76
N HIS A 212 1.20 -3.99 -4.61
CA HIS A 212 2.03 -3.89 -3.40
C HIS A 212 2.47 -5.27 -2.89
N ALA A 213 1.53 -6.20 -2.74
CA ALA A 213 1.83 -7.55 -2.28
C ALA A 213 2.76 -8.31 -3.24
N ALA A 214 2.56 -8.18 -4.54
CA ALA A 214 3.42 -8.81 -5.54
C ALA A 214 4.83 -8.20 -5.58
N TRP A 215 4.96 -6.89 -5.40
CA TRP A 215 6.23 -6.20 -5.19
C TRP A 215 6.98 -6.80 -3.99
N ASN A 216 6.35 -6.80 -2.82
CA ASN A 216 6.94 -7.30 -1.57
C ASN A 216 7.32 -8.79 -1.68
N PHE A 217 6.42 -9.61 -2.23
CA PHE A 217 6.67 -11.04 -2.37
C PHE A 217 7.84 -11.35 -3.32
N THR A 218 8.01 -10.56 -4.37
CA THR A 218 9.15 -10.69 -5.30
C THR A 218 10.49 -10.44 -4.58
N ILE A 219 10.55 -9.46 -3.68
CA ILE A 219 11.74 -9.20 -2.85
C ILE A 219 12.03 -10.41 -1.95
N ILE A 220 10.99 -10.96 -1.32
CA ILE A 220 11.13 -12.14 -0.44
C ILE A 220 11.67 -13.34 -1.22
N LEU A 221 11.20 -13.60 -2.46
CA LEU A 221 11.70 -14.71 -3.28
C LEU A 221 13.21 -14.64 -3.52
N ALA A 222 13.76 -13.44 -3.57
CA ALA A 222 15.20 -13.22 -3.74
C ALA A 222 16.03 -13.43 -2.45
N GLY A 223 15.42 -13.62 -1.30
CA GLY A 223 16.10 -13.86 -0.02
C GLY A 223 16.86 -12.67 0.52
N VAL A 224 16.38 -11.46 0.25
CA VAL A 224 16.94 -10.18 0.73
C VAL A 224 15.98 -9.51 1.71
N PRO A 225 16.41 -8.51 2.50
CA PRO A 225 15.53 -7.78 3.41
C PRO A 225 14.37 -7.13 2.68
N LEU A 226 13.21 -7.07 3.34
CA LEU A 226 12.01 -6.36 2.89
C LEU A 226 11.67 -5.27 3.89
N SER A 227 11.76 -4.01 3.49
CA SER A 227 11.38 -2.86 4.33
C SER A 227 11.94 -2.94 5.77
N GLY A 228 13.19 -3.37 5.92
CA GLY A 228 13.86 -3.54 7.21
C GLY A 228 13.57 -4.86 7.96
N LEU A 229 12.77 -5.77 7.40
CA LEU A 229 12.43 -7.05 8.00
C LEU A 229 13.18 -8.21 7.34
N ASP A 230 13.71 -9.12 8.17
CA ASP A 230 14.50 -10.28 7.75
C ASP A 230 13.83 -11.63 8.03
N ASP A 231 12.68 -11.62 8.70
CA ASP A 231 12.02 -12.84 9.23
C ASP A 231 11.69 -13.89 8.16
N TRP A 232 11.52 -13.46 6.92
CA TRP A 232 11.13 -14.33 5.79
C TRP A 232 12.31 -14.95 5.06
N ARG A 233 13.52 -14.39 5.20
CA ARG A 233 14.73 -14.83 4.47
C ARG A 233 15.02 -16.32 4.61
N PRO A 234 14.84 -16.99 5.78
CA PRO A 234 15.03 -18.43 5.90
C PRO A 234 14.11 -19.28 5.04
N LEU A 235 12.92 -18.75 4.69
CA LEU A 235 11.90 -19.43 3.87
C LEU A 235 12.00 -19.10 2.38
N ALA A 236 12.88 -18.16 2.01
CA ALA A 236 13.07 -17.76 0.63
C ALA A 236 13.70 -18.90 -0.20
N PRO A 237 13.29 -19.06 -1.48
CA PRO A 237 13.89 -20.04 -2.39
C PRO A 237 15.36 -19.77 -2.63
N LEU A 238 15.77 -18.50 -2.68
CA LEU A 238 17.17 -18.11 -2.76
C LEU A 238 17.70 -17.68 -1.40
N ALA A 239 18.91 -18.09 -1.06
CA ALA A 239 19.71 -17.44 -0.03
C ALA A 239 20.56 -16.38 -0.71
N SER A 240 20.45 -15.13 -0.30
CA SER A 240 21.21 -14.03 -0.88
C SER A 240 21.88 -13.19 0.17
N GLU A 241 23.06 -12.67 -0.19
CA GLU A 241 23.78 -11.65 0.57
C GLU A 241 23.84 -10.36 -0.23
N TYR A 242 23.90 -9.23 0.45
CA TYR A 242 24.13 -7.94 -0.19
C TYR A 242 25.58 -7.49 0.07
N ARG A 243 26.20 -6.90 -0.94
CA ARG A 243 27.61 -6.47 -0.93
C ARG A 243 27.75 -5.06 -1.48
N GLY A 244 28.57 -4.25 -0.83
CA GLY A 244 28.81 -2.88 -1.25
C GLY A 244 28.11 -1.84 -0.39
N SER A 245 28.03 -0.61 -0.91
CA SER A 245 27.44 0.50 -0.17
C SER A 245 25.91 0.37 -0.05
N HIS A 246 25.33 0.95 1.01
CA HIS A 246 23.88 1.01 1.19
C HIS A 246 23.15 1.72 0.03
N TRP A 247 23.79 2.68 -0.64
CA TRP A 247 23.25 3.36 -1.81
C TRP A 247 22.94 2.42 -2.98
N LEU A 248 23.75 1.37 -3.11
CA LEU A 248 23.58 0.36 -4.14
C LEU A 248 22.63 -0.75 -3.70
N THR A 249 22.73 -1.17 -2.44
CA THR A 249 22.04 -2.36 -1.92
C THR A 249 20.75 -2.04 -1.17
N GLY A 250 20.57 -0.81 -0.71
CA GLY A 250 19.52 -0.43 0.23
C GLY A 250 19.78 -0.82 1.68
N GLY A 251 20.98 -1.40 1.96
CA GLY A 251 21.40 -1.74 3.32
C GLY A 251 20.43 -2.67 4.04
N VAL A 252 20.17 -2.37 5.30
CA VAL A 252 19.30 -3.19 6.17
C VAL A 252 17.82 -3.13 5.78
N PHE A 253 17.38 -2.09 5.04
CA PHE A 253 16.00 -1.98 4.57
C PHE A 253 15.74 -2.77 3.29
N GLY A 254 16.78 -3.10 2.52
CA GLY A 254 16.68 -3.90 1.31
C GLY A 254 16.55 -3.08 0.01
N PRO A 255 16.22 -3.74 -1.11
CA PRO A 255 16.30 -3.14 -2.45
C PRO A 255 15.40 -1.92 -2.67
N GLU A 256 14.43 -1.69 -1.82
CA GLU A 256 13.53 -0.53 -1.87
C GLU A 256 14.30 0.77 -1.65
N ASP A 257 15.36 0.74 -0.84
CA ASP A 257 16.21 1.88 -0.52
C ASP A 257 17.43 2.01 -1.46
N ALA A 258 17.60 1.09 -2.43
CA ALA A 258 18.63 1.24 -3.44
C ALA A 258 18.32 2.42 -4.37
N LEU A 259 19.34 3.24 -4.69
CA LEU A 259 19.17 4.41 -5.57
C LEU A 259 18.52 4.07 -6.90
N LEU A 260 18.81 2.90 -7.46
CA LEU A 260 18.19 2.42 -8.70
C LEU A 260 16.67 2.30 -8.54
N THR A 261 16.22 1.67 -7.46
CA THR A 261 14.79 1.49 -7.18
C THR A 261 14.11 2.83 -6.92
N MET A 262 14.74 3.68 -6.09
CA MET A 262 14.23 5.02 -5.80
C MET A 262 14.11 5.87 -7.09
N ALA A 263 15.10 5.80 -7.98
CA ALA A 263 15.06 6.53 -9.27
C ALA A 263 13.93 6.02 -10.18
N LEU A 264 13.74 4.69 -10.27
CA LEU A 264 12.63 4.10 -11.02
C LEU A 264 11.28 4.55 -10.44
N VAL A 265 11.10 4.43 -9.14
CA VAL A 265 9.86 4.82 -8.45
C VAL A 265 9.58 6.30 -8.64
N ALA A 266 10.59 7.18 -8.48
CA ALA A 266 10.46 8.61 -8.72
C ALA A 266 10.06 8.92 -10.16
N ALA A 267 10.67 8.25 -11.15
CA ALA A 267 10.33 8.42 -12.56
C ALA A 267 8.87 7.99 -12.83
N CYS A 268 8.43 6.86 -12.26
CA CYS A 268 7.04 6.39 -12.37
C CYS A 268 6.06 7.40 -11.75
N VAL A 269 6.33 7.87 -10.54
CA VAL A 269 5.49 8.87 -9.84
C VAL A 269 5.39 10.15 -10.65
N ILE A 270 6.53 10.68 -11.14
CA ILE A 270 6.55 11.90 -11.98
C ILE A 270 5.75 11.69 -13.27
N ALA A 271 5.93 10.56 -13.97
CA ALA A 271 5.20 10.24 -15.18
C ALA A 271 3.68 10.19 -14.93
N MET A 272 3.27 9.49 -13.85
CA MET A 272 1.87 9.41 -13.46
C MET A 272 1.30 10.76 -13.05
N MET A 273 2.03 11.58 -12.29
CA MET A 273 1.59 12.93 -11.93
C MET A 273 1.38 13.80 -13.16
N ARG A 274 2.32 13.79 -14.13
CA ARG A 274 2.22 14.55 -15.38
C ARG A 274 1.01 14.11 -16.22
N ALA A 275 0.82 12.80 -16.37
CA ALA A 275 -0.34 12.27 -17.08
C ALA A 275 -1.65 12.58 -16.34
N GLY A 276 -1.65 12.52 -15.00
CA GLY A 276 -2.80 12.83 -14.15
C GLY A 276 -3.19 14.30 -14.19
N ALA A 277 -2.23 15.22 -14.26
CA ALA A 277 -2.51 16.64 -14.34
C ALA A 277 -3.39 17.02 -15.54
N GLN A 278 -3.27 16.28 -16.67
CA GLN A 278 -4.11 16.45 -17.86
C GLN A 278 -5.56 15.96 -17.66
N SER A 279 -5.83 15.21 -16.60
CA SER A 279 -7.14 14.63 -16.29
C SER A 279 -7.73 15.19 -15.00
N ALA A 280 -7.11 16.20 -14.41
CA ALA A 280 -7.58 16.82 -13.17
C ALA A 280 -8.90 17.57 -13.39
N THR A 281 -9.83 17.40 -12.43
CA THR A 281 -11.10 18.12 -12.35
C THR A 281 -11.21 18.82 -11.00
N ILE A 282 -12.06 19.86 -10.93
CA ILE A 282 -12.33 20.55 -9.66
C ILE A 282 -13.62 19.98 -9.07
N GLU A 283 -13.53 19.37 -7.90
CA GLU A 283 -14.66 18.90 -7.12
C GLU A 283 -14.67 19.58 -5.75
N ASN A 284 -15.79 20.21 -5.40
CA ASN A 284 -15.94 20.95 -4.13
C ASN A 284 -14.79 21.95 -3.85
N GLY A 285 -14.26 22.58 -4.91
CA GLY A 285 -13.20 23.57 -4.82
C GLY A 285 -11.77 23.01 -4.64
N VAL A 286 -11.59 21.69 -4.80
CA VAL A 286 -10.26 21.04 -4.76
C VAL A 286 -9.95 20.30 -6.06
N SER A 287 -8.67 20.24 -6.43
CA SER A 287 -8.24 19.50 -7.62
C SER A 287 -8.15 18.01 -7.34
N VAL A 288 -8.93 17.23 -8.08
CA VAL A 288 -8.95 15.76 -8.00
C VAL A 288 -8.55 15.17 -9.34
N ILE A 289 -7.63 14.20 -9.31
CA ILE A 289 -7.18 13.49 -10.51
C ILE A 289 -8.07 12.25 -10.70
N PHE A 290 -8.74 12.23 -11.87
CA PHE A 290 -9.46 11.03 -12.33
C PHE A 290 -8.89 10.57 -13.67
N PRO A 291 -8.66 9.27 -13.87
CA PRO A 291 -8.25 8.75 -15.17
C PRO A 291 -9.36 8.98 -16.20
N ARG A 292 -9.00 9.52 -17.37
CA ARG A 292 -9.93 9.66 -18.48
C ARG A 292 -10.43 8.28 -18.92
N GLY A 293 -11.74 8.08 -18.89
CA GLY A 293 -12.38 7.15 -19.82
C GLY A 293 -12.93 5.84 -19.29
N ARG A 294 -13.11 5.58 -17.98
CA ARG A 294 -13.71 4.28 -17.60
C ARG A 294 -14.79 4.27 -16.52
N TRP A 295 -15.09 5.38 -15.87
CA TRP A 295 -16.01 5.38 -14.72
C TRP A 295 -17.28 6.23 -14.89
N VAL A 296 -17.39 7.01 -15.99
CA VAL A 296 -18.56 7.86 -16.26
C VAL A 296 -19.71 7.07 -16.91
N GLU A 297 -19.42 5.93 -17.59
CA GLU A 297 -20.44 5.16 -18.30
C GLU A 297 -21.38 4.33 -17.41
N ASN A 298 -21.08 4.16 -16.11
CA ASN A 298 -21.96 3.40 -15.19
C ASN A 298 -22.61 4.24 -14.07
N ALA A 299 -22.50 5.56 -14.13
CA ALA A 299 -23.36 6.46 -13.37
C ALA A 299 -24.57 6.80 -14.24
N GLY A 300 -25.42 5.81 -14.48
CA GLY A 300 -26.77 6.07 -14.95
C GLY A 300 -27.43 7.07 -14.01
N GLU A 301 -28.05 8.12 -14.59
CA GLU A 301 -28.85 9.16 -13.98
C GLU A 301 -28.10 10.43 -13.53
N ASN A 302 -27.68 11.27 -14.45
CA ASN A 302 -28.25 12.61 -14.67
C ASN A 302 -27.58 13.31 -15.87
N PRO A 303 -28.23 13.47 -17.05
CA PRO A 303 -27.62 14.11 -18.22
C PRO A 303 -27.85 15.63 -18.29
N ARG A 304 -28.01 16.34 -17.16
CA ARG A 304 -28.15 17.82 -17.17
C ARG A 304 -27.48 18.47 -15.97
N GLY A 305 -26.15 18.51 -15.97
CA GLY A 305 -25.40 19.48 -15.18
C GLY A 305 -24.69 20.45 -16.13
N PRO A 306 -24.53 21.75 -15.80
CA PRO A 306 -23.89 22.72 -16.68
C PRO A 306 -22.43 22.36 -16.95
N ALA A 307 -22.00 22.52 -18.20
CA ALA A 307 -20.62 22.33 -18.63
C ALA A 307 -19.70 23.21 -17.79
N SER A 308 -18.78 22.58 -17.03
CA SER A 308 -17.75 23.31 -16.31
C SER A 308 -16.71 23.89 -17.28
N PRO A 309 -16.23 25.12 -17.08
CA PRO A 309 -15.26 25.75 -17.95
C PRO A 309 -13.92 25.00 -17.89
N ARG A 310 -13.34 24.72 -19.06
CA ARG A 310 -11.98 24.20 -19.18
C ARG A 310 -11.02 25.33 -18.79
N ILE A 311 -10.26 25.12 -17.73
CA ILE A 311 -9.16 26.02 -17.39
C ILE A 311 -7.97 25.59 -18.25
N ALA A 312 -7.54 26.46 -19.17
CA ALA A 312 -6.25 26.35 -19.82
C ALA A 312 -5.17 26.71 -18.79
N LEU A 313 -4.16 25.84 -18.67
CA LEU A 313 -2.91 26.14 -17.97
C LEU A 313 -1.96 26.84 -18.92
#